data_b5fcc32e0918bc6cfd41b2d0498e85a6
#
_entry.id   b5fcc32e0918bc6cfd41b2d0498e85a6
#
_cell.length_a   1.000
_cell.length_b   1.000
_cell.length_c   1.000
_cell.angle_alpha   90.00
_cell.angle_beta   90.00
_cell.angle_gamma   90.00
#
_symmetry.space_group_name_H-M   'P 1'
#
loop_
_entity.id
_entity.type
_entity.pdbx_description
1 polymer ?
#
loop_
_entity_poly.entity_id
_entity_poly.type
_entity_poly.pdbx_seq_one_letter_code
_entity_poly.pdbx_strand_id
1 'polypeptide(L)'
;MEKRERPTLDEVLEHYLPRVLAEESVTPYIAMLGDEPIGYAQSYVALGSGDGWWEDETDPGVRGIDQFLANQTQLNKGLGTKLVQALAELLFSDPTVTKVQTDPAPNNHRAVRCYEKAGFVQQNVITTPDGPAVYMVQTRQAFERARSAA
;
A
#
# COMPACT_ATOMS: atom_id res chain seq x y z
N MET A 1 19.68 20.33 -11.31
CA MET A 1 18.99 19.96 -10.93
C MET A 1 18.75 19.92 -9.72
N GLU A 2 18.22 19.89 -9.33
CA GLU A 2 17.95 19.80 -8.24
C GLU A 2 17.87 18.72 -7.67
N LYS A 3 18.13 18.33 -6.92
CA LYS A 3 18.01 17.26 -6.48
C LYS A 3 17.14 17.12 -5.48
N ARG A 4 16.52 16.17 -5.28
CA ARG A 4 15.75 15.95 -4.28
C ARG A 4 16.35 15.04 -3.40
N GLU A 5 16.69 15.42 -2.25
CA GLU A 5 17.28 14.60 -1.33
C GLU A 5 16.34 13.65 -0.77
N ARG A 6 15.12 14.00 -0.53
CA ARG A 6 14.18 13.04 -0.09
C ARG A 6 12.88 13.40 -0.65
N PRO A 7 12.12 12.47 -1.26
CA PRO A 7 10.84 12.79 -1.85
C PRO A 7 9.82 13.07 -0.77
N THR A 8 8.91 13.96 -1.06
CA THR A 8 7.76 14.14 -0.20
C THR A 8 6.73 13.09 -0.57
N LEU A 9 5.72 12.91 0.26
CA LEU A 9 4.66 11.99 -0.05
C LEU A 9 3.96 12.36 -1.35
N ASP A 10 3.73 13.65 -1.55
CA ASP A 10 3.08 14.10 -2.77
C ASP A 10 3.92 13.80 -3.99
N GLU A 11 5.24 13.96 -3.88
CA GLU A 11 6.10 13.69 -5.01
C GLU A 11 6.08 12.23 -5.41
N VAL A 12 6.00 11.35 -4.43
CA VAL A 12 6.01 9.93 -4.72
C VAL A 12 4.74 9.49 -5.42
N LEU A 13 3.60 10.05 -5.03
CA LEU A 13 2.31 9.63 -5.58
C LEU A 13 1.69 10.62 -6.55
N GLU A 14 2.47 11.60 -7.02
CA GLU A 14 1.86 12.64 -7.84
C GLU A 14 1.42 12.14 -9.21
N HIS A 15 2.06 11.08 -9.71
CA HIS A 15 1.71 10.56 -11.01
C HIS A 15 0.83 9.33 -10.86
N TYR A 16 -0.42 9.56 -11.06
CA TYR A 16 -1.46 8.61 -10.88
C TYR A 16 -2.04 8.30 -12.25
N LEU A 17 -2.18 7.03 -12.57
CA LEU A 17 -2.76 6.66 -13.85
C LEU A 17 -4.24 7.01 -13.80
N PRO A 18 -4.73 7.75 -14.79
CA PRO A 18 -6.10 8.24 -14.73
C PRO A 18 -7.15 7.17 -14.96
N ARG A 19 -6.71 5.92 -15.25
CA ARG A 19 -7.64 4.94 -15.58
C ARG A 19 -7.97 4.09 -14.40
N VAL A 20 -9.19 3.93 -14.08
CA VAL A 20 -9.68 3.02 -13.08
C VAL A 20 -10.34 1.90 -13.84
N LEU A 21 -10.02 0.66 -13.50
CA LEU A 21 -10.57 -0.46 -14.19
C LEU A 21 -12.06 -0.55 -13.91
N ALA A 22 -12.83 -0.60 -14.96
CA ALA A 22 -14.25 -0.34 -14.88
C ALA A 22 -15.00 -1.27 -13.94
N GLU A 23 -14.70 -2.52 -14.04
CA GLU A 23 -15.42 -3.46 -13.24
C GLU A 23 -14.72 -3.76 -11.97
N GLU A 24 -13.59 -3.14 -11.74
CA GLU A 24 -12.79 -3.45 -10.61
C GLU A 24 -12.55 -2.23 -9.85
N SER A 25 -12.50 -2.33 -8.60
CA SER A 25 -12.24 -1.21 -7.74
C SER A 25 -10.74 -1.06 -7.51
N VAL A 26 -9.97 -1.17 -8.59
CA VAL A 26 -8.51 -1.09 -8.53
C VAL A 26 -8.05 0.24 -9.08
N THR A 27 -7.21 0.94 -8.33
CA THR A 27 -6.65 2.21 -8.76
C THR A 27 -5.14 2.06 -8.87
N PRO A 28 -4.59 2.20 -10.06
CA PRO A 28 -3.14 2.09 -10.25
C PRO A 28 -2.44 3.42 -10.06
N TYR A 29 -1.19 3.35 -9.62
CA TYR A 29 -0.34 4.53 -9.41
C TYR A 29 1.04 4.24 -9.95
N ILE A 30 1.71 5.30 -10.43
CA ILE A 30 3.12 5.23 -10.76
C ILE A 30 3.86 5.96 -9.66
N ALA A 31 4.78 5.27 -9.01
CA ALA A 31 5.60 5.89 -7.97
C ALA A 31 6.74 6.65 -8.62
N MET A 32 6.88 7.92 -8.27
CA MET A 32 7.89 8.78 -8.88
C MET A 32 8.84 9.29 -7.81
N LEU A 33 10.10 9.38 -8.18
CA LEU A 33 11.11 10.06 -7.37
C LEU A 33 11.55 11.25 -8.21
N GLY A 34 10.99 12.42 -7.93
CA GLY A 34 11.16 13.55 -8.83
C GLY A 34 10.51 13.24 -10.17
N ASP A 35 11.31 13.27 -11.21
CA ASP A 35 10.81 12.99 -12.56
C ASP A 35 11.03 11.55 -12.99
N GLU A 36 11.57 10.73 -12.12
CA GLU A 36 11.92 9.37 -12.50
C GLU A 36 10.92 8.39 -11.96
N PRO A 37 10.32 7.55 -12.82
CA PRO A 37 9.43 6.49 -12.31
C PRO A 37 10.28 5.42 -11.65
N ILE A 38 9.92 5.06 -10.43
CA ILE A 38 10.68 4.07 -9.67
C ILE A 38 9.88 2.83 -9.34
N GLY A 39 8.59 2.84 -9.60
CA GLY A 39 7.81 1.65 -9.29
C GLY A 39 6.35 1.84 -9.58
N TYR A 40 5.60 0.82 -9.23
CA TYR A 40 4.18 0.74 -9.48
C TYR A 40 3.49 0.38 -8.17
N ALA A 41 2.32 0.92 -7.97
CA ALA A 41 1.53 0.59 -6.80
C ALA A 41 0.07 0.56 -7.22
N GLN A 42 -0.74 -0.11 -6.42
CA GLN A 42 -2.18 -0.09 -6.66
C GLN A 42 -2.92 -0.24 -5.35
N SER A 43 -4.14 0.26 -5.34
CA SER A 43 -5.05 0.04 -4.23
C SER A 43 -6.32 -0.57 -4.78
N TYR A 44 -7.06 -1.27 -3.91
CA TYR A 44 -8.31 -1.89 -4.32
C TYR A 44 -9.29 -1.90 -3.16
N VAL A 45 -10.57 -2.02 -3.48
CA VAL A 45 -11.60 -2.21 -2.47
C VAL A 45 -11.68 -3.70 -2.18
N ALA A 46 -11.51 -4.10 -0.91
CA ALA A 46 -11.46 -5.52 -0.59
C ALA A 46 -12.82 -6.18 -0.75
N LEU A 47 -13.87 -5.53 -0.30
CA LEU A 47 -15.22 -6.07 -0.41
C LEU A 47 -15.60 -6.23 -1.88
N GLY A 48 -15.97 -7.43 -2.27
CA GLY A 48 -16.39 -7.68 -3.64
C GLY A 48 -15.25 -7.88 -4.62
N SER A 49 -14.04 -8.17 -4.12
CA SER A 49 -12.89 -8.42 -5.00
C SER A 49 -13.12 -9.59 -5.97
N GLY A 50 -13.84 -10.62 -5.53
CA GLY A 50 -14.15 -11.74 -6.41
C GLY A 50 -13.01 -12.74 -6.53
N ASP A 51 -13.26 -13.81 -7.25
CA ASP A 51 -12.25 -14.82 -7.58
C ASP A 51 -11.57 -15.45 -6.35
N GLY A 52 -12.31 -15.54 -5.25
CA GLY A 52 -11.78 -16.17 -4.04
C GLY A 52 -11.03 -15.23 -3.13
N TRP A 53 -10.95 -13.95 -3.49
CA TRP A 53 -10.25 -12.97 -2.66
C TRP A 53 -11.20 -12.31 -1.67
N TRP A 54 -10.79 -12.26 -0.40
CA TRP A 54 -11.44 -11.48 0.66
C TRP A 54 -12.94 -11.75 0.75
N GLU A 55 -13.31 -13.02 0.63
CA GLU A 55 -14.71 -13.39 0.56
C GLU A 55 -15.48 -13.15 1.85
N ASP A 56 -14.75 -13.13 2.97
CA ASP A 56 -15.38 -12.90 4.26
C ASP A 56 -15.49 -11.43 4.62
N GLU A 57 -14.99 -10.54 3.76
CA GLU A 57 -15.01 -9.13 4.06
C GLU A 57 -16.42 -8.56 3.95
N THR A 58 -16.84 -7.82 4.96
CA THR A 58 -18.16 -7.19 4.96
C THR A 58 -18.08 -5.68 5.07
N ASP A 59 -16.89 -5.13 5.31
CA ASP A 59 -16.71 -3.68 5.51
C ASP A 59 -16.31 -3.03 4.19
N PRO A 60 -17.16 -2.16 3.64
CA PRO A 60 -16.81 -1.50 2.38
C PRO A 60 -15.68 -0.48 2.51
N GLY A 61 -15.28 -0.15 3.72
CA GLY A 61 -14.19 0.81 3.95
C GLY A 61 -12.79 0.20 3.95
N VAL A 62 -12.66 -1.09 3.71
CA VAL A 62 -11.35 -1.74 3.71
C VAL A 62 -10.71 -1.60 2.33
N ARG A 63 -9.46 -1.12 2.31
CA ARG A 63 -8.69 -0.99 1.08
C ARG A 63 -7.45 -1.86 1.16
N GLY A 64 -7.09 -2.48 0.05
CA GLY A 64 -5.85 -3.24 -0.02
C GLY A 64 -4.84 -2.50 -0.87
N ILE A 65 -3.56 -2.79 -0.65
CA ILE A 65 -2.50 -2.18 -1.43
C ILE A 65 -1.48 -3.23 -1.85
N ASP A 66 -0.89 -2.98 -3.02
CA ASP A 66 0.26 -3.71 -3.52
C ASP A 66 1.25 -2.69 -4.03
N GLN A 67 2.54 -2.95 -3.89
CA GLN A 67 3.54 -2.04 -4.41
C GLN A 67 4.75 -2.81 -4.90
N PHE A 68 5.39 -2.30 -5.94
CA PHE A 68 6.57 -2.89 -6.52
C PHE A 68 7.53 -1.78 -6.91
N LEU A 69 8.77 -1.85 -6.43
CA LEU A 69 9.80 -0.92 -6.86
C LEU A 69 10.58 -1.56 -7.98
N ALA A 70 10.91 -0.77 -8.99
CA ALA A 70 11.58 -1.28 -10.17
C ALA A 70 13.05 -1.57 -9.94
N ASN A 71 13.64 -0.93 -8.94
CA ASN A 71 15.08 -1.00 -8.74
C ASN A 71 15.39 -1.47 -7.33
N GLN A 72 16.16 -2.54 -7.22
CA GLN A 72 16.55 -3.08 -5.93
C GLN A 72 17.29 -2.06 -5.07
N THR A 73 18.08 -1.21 -5.70
CA THR A 73 18.79 -0.18 -4.96
C THR A 73 17.84 0.74 -4.22
N GLN A 74 16.69 1.02 -4.82
CA GLN A 74 15.71 1.90 -4.19
C GLN A 74 15.14 1.26 -2.93
N LEU A 75 15.01 -0.06 -2.93
CA LEU A 75 14.49 -0.75 -1.75
C LEU A 75 15.39 -0.52 -0.55
N ASN A 76 16.72 -0.51 -0.77
CA ASN A 76 17.66 -0.35 0.31
C ASN A 76 17.73 1.07 0.85
N LYS A 77 17.04 2.00 0.24
CA LYS A 77 17.03 3.39 0.67
C LYS A 77 15.76 3.77 1.40
N GLY A 78 14.95 2.79 1.74
CA GLY A 78 13.73 3.05 2.48
C GLY A 78 12.60 3.61 1.66
N LEU A 79 12.74 3.61 0.33
CA LEU A 79 11.69 4.17 -0.51
C LEU A 79 10.42 3.34 -0.51
N GLY A 80 10.56 2.03 -0.33
CA GLY A 80 9.37 1.18 -0.22
C GLY A 80 8.51 1.57 0.97
N THR A 81 9.14 1.82 2.11
CA THR A 81 8.41 2.25 3.31
C THR A 81 7.73 3.59 3.07
N LYS A 82 8.44 4.52 2.43
CA LYS A 82 7.84 5.82 2.14
C LYS A 82 6.69 5.72 1.18
N LEU A 83 6.78 4.84 0.19
CA LEU A 83 5.70 4.63 -0.75
C LEU A 83 4.46 4.09 -0.04
N VAL A 84 4.66 3.10 0.84
CA VAL A 84 3.55 2.52 1.57
C VAL A 84 2.91 3.57 2.48
N GLN A 85 3.72 4.38 3.16
CA GLN A 85 3.20 5.43 4.01
C GLN A 85 2.39 6.44 3.21
N ALA A 86 2.87 6.79 2.01
CA ALA A 86 2.16 7.73 1.16
C ALA A 86 0.83 7.18 0.68
N LEU A 87 0.81 5.89 0.31
CA LEU A 87 -0.42 5.26 -0.10
C LEU A 87 -1.43 5.23 1.05
N ALA A 88 -0.98 4.86 2.24
CA ALA A 88 -1.88 4.81 3.38
C ALA A 88 -2.45 6.19 3.69
N GLU A 89 -1.60 7.22 3.62
CA GLU A 89 -2.06 8.57 3.87
C GLU A 89 -3.09 9.00 2.84
N LEU A 90 -2.84 8.68 1.58
CA LEU A 90 -3.78 9.02 0.53
C LEU A 90 -5.11 8.32 0.74
N LEU A 91 -5.09 7.03 1.06
CA LEU A 91 -6.31 6.27 1.24
C LEU A 91 -7.08 6.74 2.46
N PHE A 92 -6.39 6.99 3.57
CA PHE A 92 -7.06 7.45 4.78
C PHE A 92 -7.53 8.90 4.67
N SER A 93 -7.15 9.62 3.63
CA SER A 93 -7.72 10.95 3.41
C SER A 93 -9.20 10.85 3.07
N ASP A 94 -9.65 9.70 2.61
CA ASP A 94 -11.07 9.43 2.43
C ASP A 94 -11.63 8.98 3.78
N PRO A 95 -12.55 9.75 4.38
CA PRO A 95 -13.02 9.42 5.73
C PRO A 95 -13.80 8.11 5.81
N THR A 96 -14.20 7.53 4.69
CA THR A 96 -14.91 6.26 4.71
C THR A 96 -13.99 5.06 4.76
N VAL A 97 -12.68 5.26 4.57
CA VAL A 97 -11.72 4.16 4.64
C VAL A 97 -11.45 3.85 6.10
N THR A 98 -11.68 2.59 6.48
CA THR A 98 -11.59 2.16 7.87
C THR A 98 -10.30 1.43 8.17
N LYS A 99 -9.74 0.78 7.16
CA LYS A 99 -8.57 -0.07 7.35
C LYS A 99 -7.86 -0.24 6.01
N VAL A 100 -6.54 -0.27 6.04
CA VAL A 100 -5.74 -0.60 4.85
C VAL A 100 -5.04 -1.91 5.15
N GLN A 101 -5.03 -2.82 4.18
CA GLN A 101 -4.47 -4.14 4.35
C GLN A 101 -3.50 -4.47 3.22
N THR A 102 -2.64 -5.46 3.48
CA THR A 102 -1.73 -5.99 2.49
C THR A 102 -1.45 -7.45 2.81
N ASP A 103 -0.89 -8.18 1.85
CA ASP A 103 -0.74 -9.62 2.00
C ASP A 103 0.52 -10.15 1.34
N PRO A 104 1.69 -9.74 1.81
CA PRO A 104 2.94 -10.24 1.22
C PRO A 104 3.11 -11.73 1.46
N ALA A 105 3.85 -12.39 0.56
CA ALA A 105 4.18 -13.79 0.74
C ALA A 105 5.03 -13.96 1.99
N PRO A 106 4.87 -15.07 2.72
CA PRO A 106 5.60 -15.23 3.98
C PRO A 106 7.11 -15.24 3.83
N ASN A 107 7.61 -15.67 2.67
CA ASN A 107 9.06 -15.70 2.45
C ASN A 107 9.59 -14.37 1.92
N ASN A 108 8.73 -13.39 1.71
CA ASN A 108 9.17 -12.08 1.27
C ASN A 108 9.41 -11.20 2.51
N HIS A 109 10.50 -11.50 3.20
CA HIS A 109 10.79 -10.85 4.47
C HIS A 109 11.00 -9.35 4.31
N ARG A 110 11.54 -8.93 3.18
CA ARG A 110 11.75 -7.51 2.93
C ARG A 110 10.42 -6.76 2.88
N ALA A 111 9.43 -7.33 2.19
CA ALA A 111 8.14 -6.70 2.11
C ALA A 111 7.47 -6.65 3.48
N VAL A 112 7.53 -7.76 4.22
CA VAL A 112 6.92 -7.79 5.56
C VAL A 112 7.53 -6.69 6.44
N ARG A 113 8.85 -6.58 6.44
CA ARG A 113 9.51 -5.54 7.24
C ARG A 113 9.15 -4.15 6.77
N CYS A 114 9.04 -3.97 5.46
CA CYS A 114 8.66 -2.69 4.89
C CYS A 114 7.30 -2.25 5.39
N TYR A 115 6.33 -3.16 5.35
CA TYR A 115 4.99 -2.84 5.82
C TYR A 115 4.97 -2.59 7.32
N GLU A 116 5.75 -3.36 8.08
CA GLU A 116 5.82 -3.11 9.52
C GLU A 116 6.38 -1.73 9.83
N LYS A 117 7.43 -1.33 9.11
CA LYS A 117 8.00 -0.01 9.31
C LYS A 117 7.02 1.10 8.94
N ALA A 118 6.13 0.80 8.02
CA ALA A 118 5.12 1.78 7.60
C ALA A 118 3.92 1.83 8.54
N GLY A 119 3.87 0.94 9.54
CA GLY A 119 2.80 0.99 10.53
C GLY A 119 1.80 -0.13 10.46
N PHE A 120 2.03 -1.11 9.60
CA PHE A 120 1.13 -2.26 9.49
C PHE A 120 1.49 -3.32 10.52
N VAL A 121 0.49 -4.02 11.00
CA VAL A 121 0.66 -5.05 12.02
C VAL A 121 0.27 -6.40 11.44
N GLN A 122 1.13 -7.40 11.64
CA GLN A 122 0.83 -8.75 11.19
C GLN A 122 -0.34 -9.30 11.98
N GLN A 123 -1.25 -9.95 11.28
CA GLN A 123 -2.39 -10.61 11.93
C GLN A 123 -2.18 -12.10 11.94
N ASN A 124 -2.10 -12.71 10.77
CA ASN A 124 -1.96 -14.16 10.67
C ASN A 124 -1.58 -14.50 9.24
N VAL A 125 -1.20 -15.77 9.04
CA VAL A 125 -0.96 -16.27 7.70
C VAL A 125 -2.27 -16.81 7.18
N ILE A 126 -2.66 -16.39 6.00
CA ILE A 126 -3.92 -16.80 5.39
C ILE A 126 -3.61 -17.50 4.07
N THR A 127 -4.59 -18.19 3.53
CA THR A 127 -4.49 -18.82 2.23
C THR A 127 -5.25 -17.97 1.22
N THR A 128 -4.57 -17.54 0.18
CA THR A 128 -5.19 -16.76 -0.88
C THR A 128 -5.17 -17.58 -2.17
N PRO A 129 -5.87 -17.14 -3.21
CA PRO A 129 -5.78 -17.81 -4.50
C PRO A 129 -4.36 -17.92 -5.05
N ASP A 130 -3.45 -17.04 -4.59
CA ASP A 130 -2.06 -17.10 -5.00
C ASP A 130 -1.18 -17.86 -4.02
N GLY A 131 -1.75 -18.45 -2.99
CA GLY A 131 -0.98 -19.21 -2.00
C GLY A 131 -0.99 -18.53 -0.64
N PRO A 132 -0.12 -18.99 0.26
CA PRO A 132 -0.09 -18.41 1.62
C PRO A 132 0.41 -16.99 1.60
N ALA A 133 -0.11 -16.18 2.50
CA ALA A 133 0.26 -14.77 2.60
C ALA A 133 0.18 -14.34 4.06
N VAL A 134 1.02 -13.37 4.43
CA VAL A 134 0.95 -12.76 5.74
C VAL A 134 -0.05 -11.61 5.65
N TYR A 135 -1.15 -11.73 6.39
CA TYR A 135 -2.18 -10.70 6.38
C TYR A 135 -1.75 -9.61 7.35
N MET A 136 -1.63 -8.39 6.85
CA MET A 136 -1.16 -7.25 7.65
C MET A 136 -2.13 -6.09 7.48
N VAL A 137 -2.35 -5.34 8.55
CA VAL A 137 -3.34 -4.26 8.51
C VAL A 137 -2.85 -3.03 9.24
N GLN A 138 -3.36 -1.89 8.81
CA GLN A 138 -3.27 -0.66 9.58
C GLN A 138 -4.68 -0.09 9.68
N THR A 139 -5.20 0.02 10.91
CA THR A 139 -6.53 0.57 11.11
C THR A 139 -6.46 2.09 11.08
N ARG A 140 -7.62 2.72 10.83
CA ARG A 140 -7.68 4.17 10.88
C ARG A 140 -7.22 4.68 12.24
N GLN A 141 -7.63 4.01 13.31
CA GLN A 141 -7.27 4.44 14.65
C GLN A 141 -5.75 4.41 14.84
N ALA A 142 -5.10 3.34 14.37
CA ALA A 142 -3.64 3.24 14.48
C ALA A 142 -2.94 4.30 13.64
N PHE A 143 -3.47 4.54 12.44
CA PHE A 143 -2.92 5.55 11.56
C PHE A 143 -3.00 6.94 12.19
N GLU A 144 -4.16 7.29 12.74
CA GLU A 144 -4.35 8.61 13.34
C GLU A 144 -3.52 8.76 14.61
N ARG A 145 -3.38 7.68 15.38
CA ARG A 145 -2.56 7.74 16.58
C ARG A 145 -1.09 7.99 16.23
N ALA A 146 -0.60 7.34 15.18
CA ALA A 146 0.78 7.52 14.76
C ALA A 146 1.03 8.94 14.29
N ARG A 147 0.06 9.54 13.59
CA ARG A 147 0.21 10.90 13.14
C ARG A 147 0.23 11.88 14.31
N SER A 148 -0.60 11.63 15.31
CA SER A 148 -0.65 12.51 16.47
C SER A 148 0.62 12.45 17.30
N ALA A 149 1.30 11.31 17.26
CA ALA A 149 2.52 11.13 18.02
C ALA A 149 3.75 11.73 17.33
N ALA A 150 3.63 12.03 16.06
CA ALA A 150 4.79 12.50 15.28
C ALA A 150 5.21 13.92 15.59
#